data_8af0da63ddb45c5c6f2da5e362fa388a
#
_entry.id   8af0da63ddb45c5c6f2da5e362fa388a
#
_cell.length_a   1.000
_cell.length_b   1.000
_cell.length_c   1.000
_cell.angle_alpha   90.00
_cell.angle_beta   90.00
_cell.angle_gamma   90.00
#
_symmetry.space_group_name_H-M   'P 1'
#
loop_
_entity.id
_entity.type
_entity.pdbx_description
1 polymer ?
#
loop_
_entity_poly.entity_id
_entity_poly.type
_entity_poly.pdbx_seq_one_letter_code
_entity_poly.pdbx_strand_id
1 'polypeptide(L)'
;MAQIFKPPASCPSYREDMTDETPTTGANGTYTTDGRPNSATSLTPFLAIPGAKQAIEFYRDVFGARVVDVTEFGGVVAHADLDFGLGLLQLGEPSPDYHLVPSPEGDDDCYSMGLYVPDVDAVVEKAVAAGATVREAPAPFVSGDRFASIRDPFGVRWSVMTRVEDISDEESSRRVAEWAESFTSAPTDAAS
;
A
#
# COMPACT_ATOMS: atom_id res chain seq x y z
N MET A 1 5.32 17.19 -1.68
CA MET A 1 4.90 16.38 -2.83
C MET A 1 5.57 16.79 -4.15
N ALA A 2 6.70 17.45 -4.12
CA ALA A 2 7.30 18.03 -5.33
C ALA A 2 8.61 17.33 -5.77
N GLN A 3 8.94 16.14 -5.27
CA GLN A 3 10.24 15.54 -5.55
C GLN A 3 10.23 14.36 -6.53
N ILE A 4 9.08 13.89 -6.99
CA ILE A 4 9.03 12.73 -7.91
C ILE A 4 8.91 13.14 -9.38
N PHE A 5 8.68 14.42 -9.68
CA PHE A 5 8.49 14.86 -11.05
C PHE A 5 9.45 16.00 -11.45
N LYS A 6 10.59 15.61 -12.02
CA LYS A 6 11.35 16.53 -12.86
C LYS A 6 10.80 16.36 -14.29
N PRO A 7 10.11 17.38 -14.86
CA PRO A 7 9.64 17.28 -16.23
C PRO A 7 10.83 17.01 -17.16
N PRO A 8 10.64 16.26 -18.26
CA PRO A 8 11.70 16.03 -19.23
C PRO A 8 12.24 17.37 -19.73
N ALA A 9 13.52 17.43 -20.03
CA ALA A 9 14.24 18.64 -20.42
C ALA A 9 13.66 19.40 -21.65
N SER A 10 12.60 18.88 -22.24
CA SER A 10 11.86 19.46 -23.37
C SER A 10 10.55 20.18 -22.97
N CYS A 11 10.22 20.32 -21.68
CA CYS A 11 9.04 21.08 -21.26
C CYS A 11 9.38 22.59 -21.21
N PRO A 12 8.79 23.43 -22.08
CA PRO A 12 9.18 24.84 -22.22
C PRO A 12 8.79 25.76 -21.06
N SER A 13 8.13 25.26 -20.03
CA SER A 13 7.56 26.07 -18.95
C SER A 13 8.28 25.96 -17.60
N TYR A 14 9.37 25.20 -17.50
CA TYR A 14 10.18 25.18 -16.29
C TYR A 14 11.19 26.34 -16.37
N ARG A 15 10.82 27.50 -15.81
CA ARG A 15 11.75 28.63 -15.68
C ARG A 15 12.75 28.30 -14.58
N GLU A 16 14.03 28.32 -14.94
CA GLU A 16 15.21 28.31 -14.05
C GLU A 16 15.38 29.65 -13.28
N ASP A 17 14.31 30.36 -13.01
CA ASP A 17 14.37 31.71 -12.39
C ASP A 17 13.70 31.66 -11.00
N MET A 18 14.13 30.71 -10.16
CA MET A 18 13.88 30.76 -8.72
C MET A 18 15.21 31.12 -8.02
N THR A 19 15.37 32.39 -7.70
CA THR A 19 16.42 32.86 -6.76
C THR A 19 16.30 32.03 -5.48
N ASP A 20 17.40 31.43 -5.09
CA ASP A 20 17.59 30.40 -4.08
C ASP A 20 17.34 30.95 -2.64
N GLU A 21 16.09 31.20 -2.28
CA GLU A 21 15.66 31.41 -0.89
C GLU A 21 14.51 30.45 -0.53
N THR A 22 14.55 29.21 -1.04
CA THR A 22 13.58 28.18 -0.62
C THR A 22 13.84 27.83 0.84
N PRO A 23 12.84 27.95 1.73
CA PRO A 23 13.00 27.54 3.13
C PRO A 23 13.47 26.09 3.22
N THR A 24 14.52 25.84 3.99
CA THR A 24 15.08 24.50 4.21
C THR A 24 14.54 23.81 5.46
N THR A 25 13.68 24.50 6.22
CA THR A 25 13.04 23.98 7.44
C THR A 25 11.56 23.74 7.20
N GLY A 26 11.00 22.77 7.93
CA GLY A 26 9.58 22.44 7.83
C GLY A 26 8.69 23.63 8.17
N ALA A 27 7.71 23.89 7.31
CA ALA A 27 6.70 24.91 7.58
C ALA A 27 5.74 24.44 8.69
N ASN A 28 5.27 25.42 9.49
CA ASN A 28 4.20 25.24 10.46
C ASN A 28 3.14 26.30 10.20
N GLY A 29 1.86 25.89 10.11
CA GLY A 29 0.76 26.82 9.83
C GLY A 29 -0.59 26.11 9.72
N THR A 30 -1.53 26.76 9.06
CA THR A 30 -2.91 26.24 8.93
C THR A 30 -2.98 24.91 8.20
N TYR A 31 -2.09 24.66 7.23
CA TYR A 31 -2.14 23.50 6.34
C TYR A 31 -0.98 22.53 6.52
N THR A 32 0.00 22.86 7.36
CA THR A 32 1.22 22.08 7.57
C THR A 32 1.60 22.02 9.04
N THR A 33 2.16 20.87 9.45
CA THR A 33 2.72 20.64 10.78
C THR A 33 4.10 19.99 10.60
N ASP A 34 5.14 20.66 11.08
CA ASP A 34 6.54 20.20 11.00
C ASP A 34 6.96 19.75 9.59
N GLY A 35 6.58 20.55 8.57
CA GLY A 35 6.87 20.29 7.17
C GLY A 35 5.98 19.24 6.49
N ARG A 36 5.03 18.65 7.19
CA ARG A 36 4.09 17.69 6.64
C ARG A 36 2.74 18.36 6.37
N PRO A 37 2.14 18.25 5.17
CA PRO A 37 0.77 18.66 4.93
C PRO A 37 -0.19 17.93 5.88
N ASN A 38 -1.17 18.65 6.45
CA ASN A 38 -2.13 18.05 7.41
C ASN A 38 -3.01 16.95 6.78
N SER A 39 -3.12 16.93 5.45
CA SER A 39 -3.81 15.88 4.67
C SER A 39 -2.94 14.66 4.36
N ALA A 40 -1.65 14.67 4.69
CA ALA A 40 -0.71 13.60 4.37
C ALA A 40 -0.35 12.78 5.60
N THR A 41 -0.06 11.49 5.40
CA THR A 41 0.61 10.63 6.39
C THR A 41 2.12 10.86 6.36
N SER A 42 2.82 10.59 7.47
CA SER A 42 4.29 10.76 7.54
C SER A 42 5.02 9.77 6.64
N LEU A 43 4.46 8.59 6.48
CA LEU A 43 4.94 7.54 5.57
C LEU A 43 3.79 7.22 4.60
N THR A 44 4.07 7.29 3.31
CA THR A 44 3.12 6.92 2.26
C THR A 44 3.85 6.04 1.24
N PRO A 45 3.49 4.75 1.09
CA PRO A 45 4.04 3.90 0.04
C PRO A 45 3.69 4.45 -1.34
N PHE A 46 4.62 4.30 -2.30
CA PHE A 46 4.36 4.53 -3.71
C PHE A 46 4.53 3.20 -4.47
N LEU A 47 3.51 2.82 -5.24
CA LEU A 47 3.52 1.60 -6.05
C LEU A 47 3.63 1.96 -7.53
N ALA A 48 4.60 1.35 -8.22
CA ALA A 48 4.71 1.43 -9.67
C ALA A 48 3.89 0.27 -10.28
N ILE A 49 2.72 0.59 -10.83
CA ILE A 49 1.74 -0.40 -11.27
C ILE A 49 1.45 -0.24 -12.76
N PRO A 50 1.75 -1.24 -13.60
CA PRO A 50 1.28 -1.27 -14.97
C PRO A 50 -0.26 -1.31 -15.00
N GLY A 51 -0.88 -0.39 -15.71
CA GLY A 51 -2.33 -0.23 -15.68
C GLY A 51 -2.82 0.51 -14.43
N ALA A 52 -2.10 1.52 -13.99
CA ALA A 52 -2.40 2.31 -12.80
C ALA A 52 -3.85 2.80 -12.74
N LYS A 53 -4.46 3.13 -13.88
CA LYS A 53 -5.87 3.55 -13.95
C LYS A 53 -6.83 2.45 -13.50
N GLN A 54 -6.62 1.23 -13.97
CA GLN A 54 -7.42 0.07 -13.58
C GLN A 54 -7.16 -0.31 -12.10
N ALA A 55 -5.93 -0.12 -11.63
CA ALA A 55 -5.60 -0.34 -10.21
C ALA A 55 -6.34 0.64 -9.29
N ILE A 56 -6.45 1.91 -9.67
CA ILE A 56 -7.24 2.91 -8.93
C ILE A 56 -8.71 2.48 -8.84
N GLU A 57 -9.29 2.02 -9.95
CA GLU A 57 -10.68 1.52 -9.98
C GLU A 57 -10.84 0.30 -9.08
N PHE A 58 -9.93 -0.68 -9.16
CA PHE A 58 -9.95 -1.86 -8.31
C PHE A 58 -9.88 -1.50 -6.82
N TYR A 59 -8.93 -0.65 -6.42
CA TYR A 59 -8.77 -0.28 -5.00
C TYR A 59 -9.95 0.52 -4.46
N ARG A 60 -10.57 1.36 -5.31
CA ARG A 60 -11.83 2.05 -4.97
C ARG A 60 -12.97 1.06 -4.77
N ASP A 61 -13.17 0.14 -5.71
CA ASP A 61 -14.37 -0.68 -5.77
C ASP A 61 -14.29 -1.90 -4.83
N VAL A 62 -13.09 -2.47 -4.66
CA VAL A 62 -12.86 -3.65 -3.81
C VAL A 62 -12.57 -3.26 -2.37
N PHE A 63 -11.62 -2.35 -2.16
CA PHE A 63 -11.16 -1.98 -0.82
C PHE A 63 -11.86 -0.75 -0.25
N GLY A 64 -12.66 -0.05 -1.05
CA GLY A 64 -13.36 1.17 -0.62
C GLY A 64 -12.43 2.39 -0.49
N ALA A 65 -11.27 2.36 -1.14
CA ALA A 65 -10.35 3.48 -1.13
C ALA A 65 -10.97 4.73 -1.77
N ARG A 66 -10.81 5.88 -1.14
CA ARG A 66 -11.23 7.16 -1.70
C ARG A 66 -10.11 7.73 -2.57
N VAL A 67 -10.40 8.00 -3.83
CA VAL A 67 -9.47 8.69 -4.73
C VAL A 67 -9.38 10.15 -4.30
N VAL A 68 -8.18 10.60 -3.91
CA VAL A 68 -7.92 11.97 -3.43
C VAL A 68 -7.49 12.86 -4.58
N ASP A 69 -6.52 12.39 -5.36
CA ASP A 69 -5.97 13.11 -6.51
C ASP A 69 -5.45 12.14 -7.57
N VAL A 70 -5.49 12.56 -8.83
CA VAL A 70 -4.89 11.83 -9.96
C VAL A 70 -4.24 12.84 -10.90
N THR A 71 -2.94 12.69 -11.11
CA THR A 71 -2.18 13.47 -12.07
C THR A 71 -1.82 12.62 -13.29
N GLU A 72 -2.32 13.03 -14.46
CA GLU A 72 -2.04 12.36 -15.73
C GLU A 72 -1.18 13.23 -16.65
N PHE A 73 -0.28 12.58 -17.39
CA PHE A 73 0.47 13.21 -18.50
C PHE A 73 0.29 12.36 -19.75
N GLY A 74 -0.26 12.96 -20.80
CA GLY A 74 -0.49 12.25 -22.06
C GLY A 74 -1.40 11.02 -21.94
N GLY A 75 -2.30 10.99 -20.94
CA GLY A 75 -3.21 9.86 -20.69
C GLY A 75 -2.59 8.75 -19.82
N VAL A 76 -1.37 8.96 -19.31
CA VAL A 76 -0.66 8.05 -18.41
C VAL A 76 -0.76 8.58 -16.99
N VAL A 77 -1.17 7.75 -16.03
CA VAL A 77 -1.21 8.13 -14.61
C VAL A 77 0.23 8.21 -14.08
N ALA A 78 0.70 9.40 -13.87
CA ALA A 78 2.02 9.64 -13.28
C ALA A 78 2.00 9.53 -11.76
N HIS A 79 0.89 9.94 -11.15
CA HIS A 79 0.71 9.94 -9.71
C HIS A 79 -0.77 9.90 -9.35
N ALA A 80 -1.13 9.10 -8.36
CA ALA A 80 -2.44 9.13 -7.73
C ALA A 80 -2.30 8.97 -6.22
N ASP A 81 -3.15 9.66 -5.47
CA ASP A 81 -3.31 9.53 -4.03
C ASP A 81 -4.62 8.82 -3.70
N LEU A 82 -4.53 7.74 -2.95
CA LEU A 82 -5.67 6.97 -2.45
C LEU A 82 -5.69 6.97 -0.92
N ASP A 83 -6.86 7.25 -0.35
CA ASP A 83 -7.10 7.27 1.09
C ASP A 83 -7.91 6.05 1.51
N PHE A 84 -7.31 5.24 2.39
CA PHE A 84 -7.91 4.03 2.98
C PHE A 84 -8.51 4.30 4.39
N GLY A 85 -8.66 5.57 4.74
CA GLY A 85 -9.18 6.04 6.04
C GLY A 85 -8.06 6.45 6.99
N LEU A 86 -7.24 5.53 7.48
CA LEU A 86 -6.10 5.82 8.38
C LEU A 86 -4.74 5.71 7.69
N GLY A 87 -4.70 5.47 6.40
CA GLY A 87 -3.48 5.35 5.61
C GLY A 87 -3.66 5.87 4.19
N LEU A 88 -2.60 6.46 3.65
CA LEU A 88 -2.53 6.86 2.25
C LEU A 88 -1.66 5.89 1.48
N LEU A 89 -2.03 5.64 0.23
CA LEU A 89 -1.27 4.92 -0.77
C LEU A 89 -1.11 5.81 -1.99
N GLN A 90 0.10 5.86 -2.54
CA GLN A 90 0.37 6.49 -3.82
C GLN A 90 0.67 5.43 -4.87
N LEU A 91 0.28 5.70 -6.10
CA LEU A 91 0.62 4.84 -7.22
C LEU A 91 0.74 5.64 -8.54
N GLY A 92 1.38 5.02 -9.50
CA GLY A 92 1.50 5.52 -10.87
C GLY A 92 2.00 4.43 -11.80
N GLU A 93 2.03 4.71 -13.11
CA GLU A 93 2.65 3.81 -14.07
C GLU A 93 4.15 3.65 -13.78
N PRO A 94 4.75 2.49 -14.08
CA PRO A 94 6.19 2.31 -14.02
C PRO A 94 6.92 3.36 -14.87
N SER A 95 8.04 3.86 -14.37
CA SER A 95 8.84 4.87 -15.05
C SER A 95 10.33 4.52 -14.99
N PRO A 96 10.93 4.06 -16.10
CA PRO A 96 12.35 3.76 -16.18
C PRO A 96 13.24 4.95 -15.84
N ASP A 97 12.83 6.17 -16.21
CA ASP A 97 13.59 7.39 -15.95
C ASP A 97 13.77 7.69 -14.45
N TYR A 98 12.86 7.17 -13.62
CA TYR A 98 12.90 7.28 -12.16
C TYR A 98 13.26 5.97 -11.47
N HIS A 99 13.66 4.94 -12.22
CA HIS A 99 13.96 3.60 -11.71
C HIS A 99 12.77 2.97 -10.94
N LEU A 100 11.56 3.36 -11.28
CA LEU A 100 10.34 2.79 -10.74
C LEU A 100 9.92 1.60 -11.59
N VAL A 101 10.02 0.42 -11.00
CA VAL A 101 9.71 -0.86 -11.65
C VAL A 101 8.46 -1.49 -11.02
N PRO A 102 7.69 -2.27 -11.78
CA PRO A 102 6.54 -2.99 -11.24
C PRO A 102 6.96 -4.13 -10.30
N SER A 103 5.99 -4.72 -9.61
CA SER A 103 6.18 -5.99 -8.89
C SER A 103 6.75 -7.06 -9.84
N PRO A 104 7.55 -8.01 -9.30
CA PRO A 104 8.14 -9.07 -10.13
C PRO A 104 7.06 -9.93 -10.79
N GLU A 105 7.37 -10.46 -11.96
CA GLU A 105 6.55 -11.47 -12.61
C GLU A 105 6.63 -12.81 -11.85
N GLY A 106 5.59 -13.64 -12.00
CA GLY A 106 5.53 -14.95 -11.35
C GLY A 106 4.94 -14.90 -9.96
N ASP A 107 5.37 -15.82 -9.09
CA ASP A 107 4.75 -16.05 -7.77
C ASP A 107 5.45 -15.33 -6.61
N ASP A 108 6.59 -14.72 -6.87
CA ASP A 108 7.35 -14.01 -5.85
C ASP A 108 6.77 -12.62 -5.57
N ASP A 109 6.73 -12.25 -4.29
CA ASP A 109 6.30 -10.95 -3.82
C ASP A 109 7.49 -10.25 -3.13
N CYS A 110 7.79 -9.00 -3.49
CA CYS A 110 8.85 -8.22 -2.84
C CYS A 110 8.37 -7.47 -1.60
N TYR A 111 7.08 -7.32 -1.43
CA TYR A 111 6.42 -6.70 -0.26
C TYR A 111 4.97 -7.16 -0.16
N SER A 112 4.35 -6.92 1.00
CA SER A 112 2.92 -7.09 1.22
C SER A 112 2.34 -5.84 1.85
N MET A 113 1.18 -5.41 1.37
CA MET A 113 0.43 -4.30 1.95
C MET A 113 -0.54 -4.85 2.98
N GLY A 114 -0.46 -4.34 4.23
CA GLY A 114 -1.42 -4.67 5.28
C GLY A 114 -2.66 -3.79 5.21
N LEU A 115 -3.85 -4.38 5.25
CA LEU A 115 -5.11 -3.64 5.21
C LEU A 115 -6.10 -4.22 6.21
N TYR A 116 -6.56 -3.38 7.16
CA TYR A 116 -7.70 -3.71 8.01
C TYR A 116 -8.99 -3.26 7.35
N VAL A 117 -9.97 -4.19 7.32
CA VAL A 117 -11.31 -3.98 6.76
C VAL A 117 -12.37 -4.46 7.75
N PRO A 118 -13.62 -3.97 7.65
CA PRO A 118 -14.70 -4.43 8.51
C PRO A 118 -15.07 -5.91 8.32
N ASP A 119 -14.89 -6.47 7.12
CA ASP A 119 -15.26 -7.84 6.77
C ASP A 119 -14.28 -8.38 5.70
N VAL A 120 -13.30 -9.17 6.15
CA VAL A 120 -12.28 -9.76 5.28
C VAL A 120 -12.86 -10.76 4.28
N ASP A 121 -13.89 -11.54 4.66
CA ASP A 121 -14.51 -12.52 3.77
C ASP A 121 -15.20 -11.82 2.57
N ALA A 122 -15.99 -10.79 2.85
CA ALA A 122 -16.66 -10.02 1.83
C ALA A 122 -15.68 -9.28 0.90
N VAL A 123 -14.56 -8.77 1.44
CA VAL A 123 -13.53 -8.11 0.64
C VAL A 123 -12.79 -9.11 -0.24
N VAL A 124 -12.44 -10.29 0.28
CA VAL A 124 -11.78 -11.34 -0.52
C VAL A 124 -12.70 -11.85 -1.64
N GLU A 125 -13.98 -12.04 -1.37
CA GLU A 125 -14.97 -12.41 -2.40
C GLU A 125 -15.02 -11.38 -3.53
N LYS A 126 -15.10 -10.08 -3.20
CA LYS A 126 -15.08 -8.99 -4.19
C LYS A 126 -13.77 -8.95 -4.97
N ALA A 127 -12.63 -9.13 -4.27
CA ALA A 127 -11.32 -9.12 -4.89
C ALA A 127 -11.18 -10.25 -5.92
N VAL A 128 -11.61 -11.47 -5.57
CA VAL A 128 -11.61 -12.64 -6.46
C VAL A 128 -12.53 -12.40 -7.67
N ALA A 129 -13.72 -11.87 -7.46
CA ALA A 129 -14.63 -11.52 -8.54
C ALA A 129 -14.04 -10.46 -9.48
N ALA A 130 -13.14 -9.61 -8.99
CA ALA A 130 -12.40 -8.60 -9.76
C ALA A 130 -11.03 -9.09 -10.28
N GLY A 131 -10.73 -10.40 -10.18
CA GLY A 131 -9.54 -11.01 -10.79
C GLY A 131 -8.34 -11.21 -9.86
N ALA A 132 -8.47 -10.96 -8.55
CA ALA A 132 -7.43 -11.31 -7.59
C ALA A 132 -7.31 -12.83 -7.39
N THR A 133 -6.13 -13.29 -6.97
CA THR A 133 -5.86 -14.67 -6.58
C THR A 133 -5.71 -14.78 -5.07
N VAL A 134 -6.29 -15.83 -4.48
CA VAL A 134 -6.14 -16.12 -3.05
C VAL A 134 -4.83 -16.86 -2.83
N ARG A 135 -3.97 -16.30 -1.97
CA ARG A 135 -2.74 -16.94 -1.47
C ARG A 135 -3.04 -17.75 -0.20
N GLU A 136 -3.80 -17.13 0.70
CA GLU A 136 -4.27 -17.74 1.93
C GLU A 136 -5.74 -17.37 2.12
N ALA A 137 -6.60 -18.39 2.24
CA ALA A 137 -8.04 -18.19 2.42
C ALA A 137 -8.33 -17.53 3.78
N PRO A 138 -9.44 -16.77 3.91
CA PRO A 138 -9.83 -16.19 5.18
C PRO A 138 -9.93 -17.22 6.30
N ALA A 139 -9.12 -17.05 7.35
CA ALA A 139 -9.08 -17.94 8.50
C ALA A 139 -8.82 -17.16 9.80
N PRO A 140 -9.27 -17.68 10.97
CA PRO A 140 -8.88 -17.10 12.25
C PRO A 140 -7.36 -17.19 12.45
N PHE A 141 -6.78 -16.14 13.00
CA PHE A 141 -5.38 -16.08 13.39
C PHE A 141 -5.26 -15.78 14.88
N VAL A 142 -4.19 -16.25 15.49
CA VAL A 142 -4.02 -16.19 16.95
C VAL A 142 -3.96 -14.78 17.53
N SER A 143 -3.65 -13.79 16.70
CA SER A 143 -3.67 -12.36 17.07
C SER A 143 -5.05 -11.80 17.43
N GLY A 144 -6.12 -12.60 17.30
CA GLY A 144 -7.50 -12.14 17.40
C GLY A 144 -8.04 -11.52 16.12
N ASP A 145 -7.33 -11.73 15.01
CA ASP A 145 -7.76 -11.32 13.69
C ASP A 145 -8.34 -12.50 12.90
N ARG A 146 -9.21 -12.18 11.96
CA ARG A 146 -9.48 -13.03 10.80
C ARG A 146 -8.65 -12.49 9.65
N PHE A 147 -7.78 -13.32 9.09
CA PHE A 147 -6.73 -12.96 8.14
C PHE A 147 -6.91 -13.69 6.81
N ALA A 148 -6.57 -13.01 5.74
CA ALA A 148 -6.42 -13.58 4.41
C ALA A 148 -5.22 -12.96 3.69
N SER A 149 -4.63 -13.67 2.74
CA SER A 149 -3.63 -13.13 1.83
C SER A 149 -4.10 -13.30 0.39
N ILE A 150 -4.09 -12.21 -0.35
CA ILE A 150 -4.46 -12.20 -1.76
C ILE A 150 -3.36 -11.50 -2.58
N ARG A 151 -3.31 -11.82 -3.87
CA ARG A 151 -2.55 -11.05 -4.86
C ARG A 151 -3.55 -10.41 -5.81
N ASP A 152 -3.47 -9.10 -5.97
CA ASP A 152 -4.34 -8.38 -6.89
C ASP A 152 -3.96 -8.61 -8.38
N PRO A 153 -4.79 -8.19 -9.34
CA PRO A 153 -4.53 -8.38 -10.77
C PRO A 153 -3.28 -7.65 -11.27
N PHE A 154 -2.72 -6.75 -10.46
CA PHE A 154 -1.57 -5.91 -10.79
C PHE A 154 -0.27 -6.42 -10.16
N GLY A 155 -0.33 -7.57 -9.46
CA GLY A 155 0.83 -8.21 -8.86
C GLY A 155 1.19 -7.72 -7.47
N VAL A 156 0.33 -6.94 -6.80
CA VAL A 156 0.57 -6.50 -5.42
C VAL A 156 -0.04 -7.51 -4.45
N ARG A 157 0.76 -7.94 -3.47
CA ARG A 157 0.29 -8.78 -2.37
C ARG A 157 -0.37 -7.93 -1.29
N TRP A 158 -1.52 -8.41 -0.81
CA TRP A 158 -2.29 -7.81 0.28
C TRP A 158 -2.50 -8.81 1.39
N SER A 159 -2.17 -8.41 2.62
CA SER A 159 -2.58 -9.05 3.87
C SER A 159 -3.82 -8.33 4.36
N VAL A 160 -4.99 -8.95 4.19
CA VAL A 160 -6.29 -8.36 4.54
C VAL A 160 -6.77 -8.94 5.86
N MET A 161 -7.16 -8.06 6.78
CA MET A 161 -7.47 -8.46 8.16
C MET A 161 -8.76 -7.80 8.65
N THR A 162 -9.47 -8.52 9.50
CA THR A 162 -10.55 -7.99 10.35
C THR A 162 -10.26 -8.38 11.80
N ARG A 163 -10.13 -7.41 12.72
CA ARG A 163 -10.05 -7.69 14.15
C ARG A 163 -11.42 -8.21 14.61
N VAL A 164 -11.48 -9.49 15.01
CA VAL A 164 -12.71 -10.17 15.41
C VAL A 164 -12.81 -10.41 16.92
N GLU A 165 -11.69 -10.20 17.64
CA GLU A 165 -11.66 -10.22 19.11
C GLU A 165 -11.23 -8.86 19.64
N ASP A 166 -11.98 -8.28 20.58
CA ASP A 166 -11.59 -7.05 21.27
C ASP A 166 -10.62 -7.36 22.41
N ILE A 167 -9.34 -7.47 22.04
CA ILE A 167 -8.21 -7.76 22.94
C ILE A 167 -7.16 -6.66 22.86
N SER A 168 -6.35 -6.53 23.91
CA SER A 168 -5.26 -5.56 23.94
C SER A 168 -4.12 -5.95 23.01
N ASP A 169 -3.28 -4.97 22.63
CA ASP A 169 -2.10 -5.23 21.81
C ASP A 169 -1.10 -6.16 22.53
N GLU A 170 -1.00 -6.07 23.86
CA GLU A 170 -0.15 -6.94 24.67
C GLU A 170 -0.63 -8.39 24.61
N GLU A 171 -1.95 -8.62 24.71
CA GLU A 171 -2.52 -9.96 24.64
C GLU A 171 -2.37 -10.55 23.22
N SER A 172 -2.62 -9.75 22.18
CA SER A 172 -2.40 -10.13 20.79
C SER A 172 -0.94 -10.54 20.56
N SER A 173 0.01 -9.70 20.99
CA SER A 173 1.45 -9.95 20.86
C SER A 173 1.88 -11.21 21.63
N ARG A 174 1.36 -11.44 22.83
CA ARG A 174 1.63 -12.65 23.63
C ARG A 174 1.20 -13.91 22.90
N ARG A 175 -0.02 -13.92 22.36
CA ARG A 175 -0.56 -15.07 21.60
C ARG A 175 0.29 -15.37 20.35
N VAL A 176 0.71 -14.34 19.63
CA VAL A 176 1.58 -14.48 18.45
C VAL A 176 2.94 -15.06 18.85
N ALA A 177 3.53 -14.61 19.96
CA ALA A 177 4.81 -15.13 20.46
C ALA A 177 4.69 -16.62 20.81
N GLU A 178 3.67 -17.02 21.55
CA GLU A 178 3.41 -18.43 21.91
C GLU A 178 3.19 -19.30 20.66
N TRP A 179 2.47 -18.79 19.68
CA TRP A 179 2.27 -19.48 18.40
C TRP A 179 3.61 -19.68 17.68
N ALA A 180 4.46 -18.65 17.61
CA ALA A 180 5.77 -18.75 16.97
C ALA A 180 6.70 -19.76 17.69
N GLU A 181 6.69 -19.78 19.04
CA GLU A 181 7.46 -20.75 19.84
C GLU A 181 7.01 -22.21 19.58
N SER A 182 5.75 -22.45 19.25
CA SER A 182 5.25 -23.80 18.97
C SER A 182 5.92 -24.44 17.73
N PHE A 183 6.42 -23.66 16.78
CA PHE A 183 7.13 -24.17 15.60
C PHE A 183 8.61 -24.47 15.89
N THR A 184 9.21 -23.79 16.89
CA THR A 184 10.62 -24.00 17.23
C THR A 184 10.82 -25.16 18.21
N SER A 185 9.75 -25.55 18.92
CA SER A 185 9.77 -26.62 19.92
C SER A 185 9.30 -27.97 19.38
N ALA A 186 8.86 -28.05 18.12
CA ALA A 186 8.54 -29.34 17.51
C ALA A 186 9.82 -30.17 17.32
N PRO A 187 9.88 -31.45 17.80
CA PRO A 187 11.04 -32.31 17.59
C PRO A 187 11.22 -32.48 16.07
N THR A 188 12.43 -32.27 15.59
CA THR A 188 12.84 -32.70 14.26
C THR A 188 12.85 -34.22 14.27
N ASP A 189 11.74 -34.86 13.90
CA ASP A 189 11.77 -36.30 13.65
C ASP A 189 12.76 -36.56 12.53
N ALA A 190 13.92 -37.06 12.96
CA ALA A 190 14.99 -37.49 12.08
C ALA A 190 14.43 -38.57 11.13
N ALA A 191 14.37 -38.25 9.85
CA ALA A 191 14.21 -39.24 8.83
C ALA A 191 15.35 -40.25 8.91
N SER A 192 15.01 -41.46 9.29
CA SER A 192 15.86 -42.66 9.16
C SER A 192 15.60 -43.29 7.80
#